data_4004e259315b4bb2370116582ca6bd35
#
_entry.id   4004e259315b4bb2370116582ca6bd35
#
_cell.length_a   1.000
_cell.length_b   1.000
_cell.length_c   1.000
_cell.angle_alpha   90.00
_cell.angle_beta   90.00
_cell.angle_gamma   90.00
#
_symmetry.space_group_name_H-M   'P 1'
#
loop_
_entity.id
_entity.type
_entity.pdbx_description
1 polymer ?
#
loop_
_entity_poly.entity_id
_entity_poly.type
_entity_poly.pdbx_seq_one_letter_code
_entity_poly.pdbx_strand_id
1 'polypeptide(L)'
;MLNYPHRISLCGFGGQGIILSAVILGTTAVTKANLYAVQTQSYGSEARGGQCQAELIIQDKPINSPIAETKNLLVAMFQTAYEKYIDTLDEDGVLVIDPQLVPKIVRPIKHTLEVPATQIAVDLGNRM
;
A
#
# COMPACT_ATOMS: atom_id res chain seq x y z
N MET A 1 11.80 -10.64 7.13
CA MET A 1 11.62 -9.39 7.90
C MET A 1 12.02 -8.20 7.07
N LEU A 2 11.22 -7.17 7.14
CA LEU A 2 11.52 -5.94 6.40
C LEU A 2 12.58 -5.13 7.12
N ASN A 3 13.59 -4.70 6.36
CA ASN A 3 14.65 -3.84 6.87
C ASN A 3 14.40 -2.40 6.49
N TYR A 4 14.97 -1.46 7.24
CA TYR A 4 14.89 -0.06 6.87
C TYR A 4 15.69 0.21 5.60
N PRO A 5 15.23 1.14 4.78
CA PRO A 5 13.96 1.82 4.89
C PRO A 5 12.79 0.92 4.50
N HIS A 6 11.65 1.12 5.14
CA HIS A 6 10.42 0.46 4.72
C HIS A 6 9.80 1.30 3.61
N ARG A 7 9.77 0.75 2.41
CA ARG A 7 9.24 1.44 1.22
C ARG A 7 7.92 0.79 0.87
N ILE A 8 6.85 1.49 1.15
CA ILE A 8 5.49 0.95 1.14
C ILE A 8 4.68 1.64 0.06
N SER A 9 3.95 0.87 -0.71
CA SER A 9 2.98 1.39 -1.66
C SER A 9 1.61 0.81 -1.33
N LEU A 10 0.62 1.69 -1.22
CA LEU A 10 -0.77 1.28 -1.09
C LEU A 10 -1.50 1.78 -2.33
N CYS A 11 -2.16 0.90 -3.04
CA CYS A 11 -2.82 1.27 -4.29
C CYS A 11 -4.22 0.63 -4.38
N GLY A 12 -5.10 1.34 -5.05
CA GLY A 12 -6.48 0.91 -5.20
C GLY A 12 -7.29 2.02 -5.85
N PHE A 13 -8.56 2.07 -5.54
CA PHE A 13 -9.44 3.13 -6.00
C PHE A 13 -9.78 4.10 -4.88
N GLY A 14 -10.20 5.30 -5.25
CA GLY A 14 -10.71 6.27 -4.30
C GLY A 14 -11.88 5.68 -3.52
N GLY A 15 -11.96 6.03 -2.24
CA GLY A 15 -13.01 5.52 -1.37
C GLY A 15 -12.65 4.26 -0.62
N GLN A 16 -11.52 3.63 -0.92
CA GLN A 16 -11.09 2.42 -0.22
C GLN A 16 -10.20 2.70 0.99
N GLY A 17 -10.00 3.97 1.32
CA GLY A 17 -9.18 4.33 2.47
C GLY A 17 -7.67 4.23 2.21
N ILE A 18 -7.26 4.25 0.95
CA ILE A 18 -5.85 4.09 0.57
C ILE A 18 -5.00 5.22 1.16
N ILE A 19 -5.38 6.46 0.90
CA ILE A 19 -4.62 7.61 1.37
C ILE A 19 -4.70 7.71 2.89
N LEU A 20 -5.88 7.46 3.45
CA LEU A 20 -6.08 7.50 4.91
C LEU A 20 -5.21 6.45 5.61
N SER A 21 -5.13 5.26 5.04
CA SER A 21 -4.28 4.20 5.61
C SER A 21 -2.82 4.62 5.66
N ALA A 22 -2.33 5.26 4.60
CA ALA A 22 -0.96 5.75 4.57
C ALA A 22 -0.73 6.85 5.61
N VAL A 23 -1.69 7.76 5.77
CA VAL A 23 -1.59 8.83 6.77
C VAL A 23 -1.54 8.24 8.18
N ILE A 24 -2.41 7.28 8.48
CA ILE A 24 -2.43 6.63 9.79
C ILE A 24 -1.11 5.93 10.07
N LEU A 25 -0.62 5.17 9.10
CA LEU A 25 0.62 4.41 9.25
C LEU A 25 1.82 5.34 9.45
N GLY A 26 1.92 6.38 8.63
CA GLY A 26 3.02 7.35 8.73
C GLY A 26 2.97 8.14 10.03
N THR A 27 1.80 8.59 10.42
CA THR A 27 1.63 9.33 11.68
C THR A 27 2.02 8.47 12.88
N THR A 28 1.61 7.20 12.86
CA THR A 28 1.94 6.27 13.93
C THR A 28 3.45 6.02 14.00
N ALA A 29 4.09 5.87 12.84
CA ALA A 29 5.54 5.67 12.81
C ALA A 29 6.27 6.83 13.47
N VAL A 30 5.85 8.06 13.19
CA VAL A 30 6.49 9.25 13.75
C VAL A 30 6.15 9.43 15.23
N THR A 31 4.87 9.34 15.59
CA THR A 31 4.44 9.73 16.94
C THR A 31 4.61 8.63 17.97
N LYS A 32 4.54 7.37 17.57
CA LYS A 32 4.57 6.25 18.50
C LYS A 32 5.86 5.43 18.44
N ALA A 33 6.54 5.43 17.30
CA ALA A 33 7.74 4.62 17.12
C ALA A 33 9.01 5.45 16.99
N ASN A 34 8.91 6.77 17.05
CA ASN A 34 10.05 7.69 16.92
C ASN A 34 10.83 7.49 15.62
N LEU A 35 10.12 7.19 14.54
CA LEU A 35 10.72 7.01 13.23
C LEU A 35 10.46 8.25 12.36
N TYR A 36 11.14 8.29 11.24
CA TYR A 36 10.91 9.31 10.22
C TYR A 36 10.01 8.72 9.15
N ALA A 37 9.12 9.53 8.60
CA ALA A 37 8.20 9.09 7.56
C ALA A 37 7.97 10.19 6.55
N VAL A 38 7.94 9.83 5.28
CA VAL A 38 7.59 10.73 4.18
C VAL A 38 6.52 10.03 3.34
N GLN A 39 5.46 10.77 3.03
CA GLN A 39 4.37 10.27 2.22
C GLN A 39 4.22 11.09 0.96
N THR A 40 4.03 10.39 -0.16
CA THR A 40 3.62 11.00 -1.42
C THR A 40 2.37 10.29 -1.90
N GLN A 41 1.60 10.95 -2.75
CA GLN A 41 0.37 10.35 -3.27
C GLN A 41 0.15 10.78 -4.70
N SER A 42 -0.50 9.92 -5.46
CA SER A 42 -0.83 10.21 -6.84
C SER A 42 -2.22 9.66 -7.14
N TYR A 43 -2.87 10.31 -8.09
CA TYR A 43 -4.19 9.91 -8.55
C TYR A 43 -4.12 9.59 -10.03
N GLY A 44 -5.00 8.68 -10.48
CA GLY A 44 -5.12 8.41 -11.89
C GLY A 44 -5.72 9.58 -12.63
N SER A 45 -5.73 9.47 -13.95
CA SER A 45 -6.27 10.51 -14.82
C SER A 45 -7.79 10.62 -14.76
N GLU A 46 -8.47 9.62 -14.23
CA GLU A 46 -9.91 9.62 -14.08
C GLU A 46 -10.33 10.63 -13.03
N ALA A 47 -11.40 11.36 -13.32
CA ALA A 47 -11.83 12.46 -12.47
C ALA A 47 -12.35 11.97 -11.10
N ARG A 48 -12.93 10.78 -11.04
CA ARG A 48 -13.44 10.23 -9.78
C ARG A 48 -13.57 8.72 -9.94
N GLY A 49 -13.48 8.00 -8.82
CA GLY A 49 -13.49 6.56 -8.84
C GLY A 49 -12.28 5.96 -9.50
N GLY A 50 -11.29 6.79 -9.83
CA GLY A 50 -10.09 6.36 -10.49
C GLY A 50 -9.08 5.78 -9.52
N GLN A 51 -8.01 5.26 -10.07
CA GLN A 51 -6.94 4.67 -9.27
C GLN A 51 -6.22 5.72 -8.47
N CYS A 52 -5.84 5.35 -7.26
CA CYS A 52 -4.98 6.19 -6.44
C CYS A 52 -3.89 5.34 -5.81
N GLN A 53 -2.80 6.00 -5.47
CA GLN A 53 -1.66 5.36 -4.84
C GLN A 53 -1.11 6.29 -3.78
N ALA A 54 -0.75 5.74 -2.64
CA ALA A 54 0.03 6.43 -1.63
C ALA A 54 1.34 5.67 -1.47
N GLU A 55 2.43 6.41 -1.46
CA GLU A 55 3.75 5.84 -1.19
C GLU A 55 4.24 6.37 0.14
N LEU A 56 4.86 5.51 0.91
CA LEU A 56 5.31 5.83 2.25
C LEU A 56 6.70 5.26 2.46
N ILE A 57 7.61 6.09 2.91
CA ILE A 57 8.95 5.65 3.31
C ILE A 57 9.06 5.86 4.80
N ILE A 58 9.44 4.82 5.53
CA ILE A 58 9.63 4.87 6.98
C ILE A 58 11.03 4.37 7.27
N GLN A 59 11.79 5.14 8.05
CA GLN A 59 13.11 4.67 8.48
C GLN A 59 13.52 5.32 9.79
N ASP A 60 14.62 4.84 10.35
CA ASP A 60 15.10 5.24 11.67
C ASP A 60 16.06 6.44 11.63
N LYS A 61 16.23 7.06 10.48
CA LYS A 61 17.06 8.25 10.29
C LYS A 61 16.40 9.17 9.28
N PRO A 62 16.82 10.44 9.18
CA PRO A 62 16.19 11.38 8.25
C PRO A 62 16.15 10.86 6.83
N ILE A 63 15.07 11.18 6.14
CA ILE A 63 14.81 10.72 4.78
C ILE A 63 15.19 11.85 3.82
N ASN A 64 16.17 11.59 2.97
CA ASN A 64 16.69 12.59 2.05
C ASN A 64 15.97 12.60 0.70
N SER A 65 15.32 11.50 0.34
CA SER A 65 14.58 11.40 -0.91
C SER A 65 13.19 10.84 -0.65
N PRO A 66 12.14 11.55 -1.09
CA PRO A 66 10.77 11.05 -0.89
C PRO A 66 10.35 10.03 -1.93
N ILE A 67 11.21 9.71 -2.90
CA ILE A 67 10.89 8.82 -4.00
C ILE A 67 11.65 7.52 -3.84
N ALA A 68 10.94 6.40 -3.95
CA ALA A 68 11.53 5.07 -3.96
C ALA A 68 11.08 4.37 -5.24
N GLU A 69 12.04 3.94 -6.05
CA GLU A 69 11.73 3.28 -7.31
C GLU A 69 11.14 1.89 -7.09
N THR A 70 11.61 1.20 -6.07
CA THR A 70 11.10 -0.12 -5.72
C THR A 70 10.56 -0.12 -4.31
N LYS A 71 9.68 -1.08 -4.03
CA LYS A 71 8.98 -1.19 -2.75
C LYS A 71 9.25 -2.54 -2.13
N ASN A 72 9.34 -2.58 -0.82
CA ASN A 72 9.41 -3.86 -0.12
C ASN A 72 8.07 -4.29 0.46
N LEU A 73 7.05 -3.45 0.36
CA LEU A 73 5.68 -3.81 0.72
C LEU A 73 4.72 -3.13 -0.25
N LEU A 74 3.89 -3.93 -0.90
CA LEU A 74 2.83 -3.44 -1.79
C LEU A 74 1.50 -3.95 -1.26
N VAL A 75 0.61 -3.01 -0.96
CA VAL A 75 -0.77 -3.31 -0.59
C VAL A 75 -1.65 -2.94 -1.76
N ALA A 76 -2.28 -3.93 -2.38
CA ALA A 76 -3.10 -3.70 -3.57
C ALA A 76 -4.55 -4.08 -3.27
N MET A 77 -5.44 -3.12 -3.44
CA MET A 77 -6.85 -3.25 -3.09
C MET A 77 -7.74 -3.32 -4.32
N PHE A 78 -7.17 -3.58 -5.48
CA PHE A 78 -7.95 -3.78 -6.69
C PHE A 78 -7.09 -4.43 -7.76
N GLN A 79 -7.69 -5.24 -8.62
CA GLN A 79 -6.96 -6.02 -9.63
C GLN A 79 -6.12 -5.14 -10.57
N THR A 80 -6.70 -4.07 -11.12
CA THR A 80 -5.96 -3.22 -12.04
C THR A 80 -4.85 -2.45 -11.35
N ALA A 81 -5.05 -2.05 -10.10
CA ALA A 81 -3.98 -1.41 -9.33
C ALA A 81 -2.84 -2.39 -9.07
N TYR A 82 -3.16 -3.62 -8.71
CA TYR A 82 -2.16 -4.66 -8.55
C TYR A 82 -1.34 -4.83 -9.82
N GLU A 83 -2.01 -4.98 -10.96
CA GLU A 83 -1.31 -5.18 -12.22
C GLU A 83 -0.43 -4.00 -12.60
N LYS A 84 -0.87 -2.80 -12.27
CA LYS A 84 -0.12 -1.58 -12.61
C LYS A 84 1.16 -1.45 -11.78
N TYR A 85 1.12 -1.84 -10.50
CA TYR A 85 2.22 -1.54 -9.59
C TYR A 85 3.05 -2.74 -9.17
N ILE A 86 2.66 -3.96 -9.56
CA ILE A 86 3.38 -5.15 -9.09
C ILE A 86 4.85 -5.16 -9.51
N ASP A 87 5.18 -4.54 -10.62
CA ASP A 87 6.57 -4.51 -11.11
C ASP A 87 7.47 -3.65 -10.23
N THR A 88 6.90 -2.81 -9.37
CA THR A 88 7.69 -2.00 -8.44
C THR A 88 8.04 -2.75 -7.16
N LEU A 89 7.48 -3.93 -6.94
CA LEU A 89 7.76 -4.72 -5.75
C LEU A 89 9.11 -5.43 -5.88
N ASP A 90 9.94 -5.33 -4.83
CA ASP A 90 11.20 -6.04 -4.78
C ASP A 90 10.96 -7.56 -4.87
N GLU A 91 11.97 -8.28 -5.34
CA GLU A 91 11.89 -9.73 -5.46
C GLU A 91 11.55 -10.41 -4.13
N ASP A 92 12.11 -9.90 -3.04
CA ASP A 92 11.83 -10.42 -1.70
C ASP A 92 10.76 -9.62 -0.97
N GLY A 93 10.05 -8.75 -1.67
CA GLY A 93 9.02 -7.94 -1.07
C GLY A 93 7.76 -8.73 -0.72
N VAL A 94 6.91 -8.09 0.08
CA VAL A 94 5.65 -8.67 0.52
C VAL A 94 4.50 -8.00 -0.22
N LEU A 95 3.64 -8.82 -0.80
CA LEU A 95 2.39 -8.37 -1.41
C LEU A 95 1.24 -8.64 -0.46
N VAL A 96 0.44 -7.63 -0.17
CA VAL A 96 -0.77 -7.76 0.63
C VAL A 96 -1.95 -7.46 -0.26
N ILE A 97 -2.90 -8.38 -0.33
CA ILE A 97 -4.09 -8.23 -1.16
C ILE A 97 -5.34 -8.66 -0.41
N ASP A 98 -6.47 -8.12 -0.84
CA ASP A 98 -7.77 -8.69 -0.53
C ASP A 98 -8.11 -9.62 -1.70
N PRO A 99 -8.20 -10.93 -1.49
CA PRO A 99 -8.40 -11.87 -2.60
C PRO A 99 -9.73 -11.69 -3.32
N GLN A 100 -10.70 -11.07 -2.68
CA GLN A 100 -11.96 -10.74 -3.32
C GLN A 100 -11.80 -9.64 -4.37
N LEU A 101 -10.88 -8.72 -4.13
CA LEU A 101 -10.64 -7.57 -5.01
C LEU A 101 -9.49 -7.81 -5.98
N VAL A 102 -8.57 -8.72 -5.63
CA VAL A 102 -7.44 -9.09 -6.47
C VAL A 102 -7.49 -10.62 -6.64
N PRO A 103 -8.39 -11.12 -7.48
CA PRO A 103 -8.59 -12.56 -7.61
C PRO A 103 -7.52 -13.26 -8.43
N LYS A 104 -6.70 -12.54 -9.17
CA LYS A 104 -5.79 -13.13 -10.12
C LYS A 104 -4.37 -12.61 -9.93
N ILE A 105 -3.47 -13.50 -9.51
CA ILE A 105 -2.05 -13.17 -9.41
C ILE A 105 -1.39 -13.48 -10.75
N VAL A 106 -0.83 -12.47 -11.40
CA VAL A 106 -0.35 -12.59 -12.77
C VAL A 106 1.07 -13.15 -12.87
N ARG A 107 1.77 -13.25 -11.75
CA ARG A 107 3.10 -13.83 -11.72
C ARG A 107 3.42 -14.35 -10.31
N PRO A 108 4.41 -15.25 -10.17
CA PRO A 108 4.78 -15.76 -8.85
C PRO A 108 5.32 -14.64 -7.95
N ILE A 109 4.82 -14.63 -6.72
CA ILE A 109 5.27 -13.70 -5.68
C ILE A 109 5.71 -14.55 -4.50
N LYS A 110 6.93 -14.30 -3.99
CA LYS A 110 7.50 -15.10 -2.90
C LYS A 110 6.67 -15.00 -1.62
N HIS A 111 6.23 -13.79 -1.30
CA HIS A 111 5.54 -13.55 -0.03
C HIS A 111 4.25 -12.80 -0.32
N THR A 112 3.14 -13.51 -0.22
CA THR A 112 1.82 -12.92 -0.42
C THR A 112 0.99 -13.16 0.83
N LEU A 113 0.41 -12.09 1.36
CA LEU A 113 -0.50 -12.15 2.50
C LEU A 113 -1.89 -11.76 2.01
N GLU A 114 -2.86 -12.67 2.20
CA GLU A 114 -4.23 -12.41 1.84
C GLU A 114 -5.00 -11.93 3.05
N VAL A 115 -5.59 -10.75 2.95
CA VAL A 115 -6.39 -10.15 4.02
C VAL A 115 -7.79 -9.88 3.45
N PRO A 116 -8.84 -10.53 3.97
CA PRO A 116 -10.19 -10.31 3.48
C PRO A 116 -10.76 -9.00 4.05
N ALA A 117 -10.14 -7.90 3.68
CA ALA A 117 -10.44 -6.59 4.27
C ALA A 117 -11.88 -6.16 4.01
N THR A 118 -12.40 -6.42 2.80
CA THR A 118 -13.78 -6.07 2.46
C THR A 118 -14.76 -6.83 3.34
N GLN A 119 -14.54 -8.12 3.52
CA GLN A 119 -15.43 -8.94 4.36
C GLN A 119 -15.34 -8.51 5.82
N ILE A 120 -14.15 -8.21 6.30
CA ILE A 120 -13.97 -7.73 7.67
C ILE A 120 -14.74 -6.42 7.87
N ALA A 121 -14.67 -5.50 6.92
CA ALA A 121 -15.39 -4.23 7.01
C ALA A 121 -16.90 -4.45 7.04
N VAL A 122 -17.41 -5.34 6.19
CA VAL A 122 -18.85 -5.68 6.18
C VAL A 122 -19.26 -6.29 7.51
N ASP A 123 -18.47 -7.20 8.05
CA ASP A 123 -18.78 -7.87 9.31
C ASP A 123 -18.78 -6.89 10.49
N LEU A 124 -18.00 -5.82 10.40
CA LEU A 124 -17.99 -4.77 11.42
C LEU A 124 -19.12 -3.76 11.24
N GLY A 125 -19.98 -3.94 10.24
CA GLY A 125 -21.10 -3.07 9.99
C GLY A 125 -20.81 -1.84 9.16
N ASN A 126 -19.62 -1.75 8.58
CA ASN A 126 -19.24 -0.65 7.70
C ASN A 126 -19.85 -0.90 6.31
N ARG A 127 -20.79 -0.07 5.91
CA ARG A 127 -21.53 -0.23 4.66
C ARG A 127 -21.00 0.64 3.53
N MET A 128 -19.99 1.37 3.76
CA MET A 128 -19.45 2.32 2.80
C MET A 128 -18.60 1.63 1.75
#